data_ecbd88c6f089dbe50d6ca2282c5d3b5e
#
_entry.id   ecbd88c6f089dbe50d6ca2282c5d3b5e
#
_cell.length_a   1.000
_cell.length_b   1.000
_cell.length_c   1.000
_cell.angle_alpha   90.00
_cell.angle_beta   90.00
_cell.angle_gamma   90.00
#
_symmetry.space_group_name_H-M   'P 1'
#
loop_
_entity.id
_entity.type
_entity.pdbx_description
1 polymer ?
#
loop_
_entity_poly.entity_id
_entity_poly.type
_entity_poly.pdbx_seq_one_letter_code
_entity_poly.pdbx_strand_id
1 'polypeptide(L)'
;DATSLDRDRIVEQASSDPALRHHQRILAAVIAEARPSVLHLNGSHAIQVVEALYCDGPLERQGEMGSQYGLRFGEARIGGTPVRVFAHNQFGYGRYNPSKKHWPAFARAWADWT
;
A
#
# COMPACT_ATOMS: atom_id res chain seq x y z
N ASP A 1 1.08 -11.73 15.08
CA ASP A 1 0.45 -12.51 14.04
C ASP A 1 1.52 -13.21 13.19
N ALA A 2 1.40 -14.55 13.06
CA ALA A 2 2.38 -15.36 12.35
C ALA A 2 2.47 -15.03 10.84
N THR A 3 1.44 -14.41 10.28
CA THR A 3 1.41 -14.01 8.87
C THR A 3 1.86 -12.57 8.64
N SER A 4 2.04 -11.79 9.70
CA SER A 4 2.48 -10.41 9.60
C SER A 4 4.00 -10.33 9.48
N LEU A 5 4.46 -9.41 8.65
CA LEU A 5 5.87 -9.08 8.56
C LEU A 5 6.25 -8.11 9.68
N ASP A 6 7.38 -8.34 10.32
CA ASP A 6 7.91 -7.46 11.34
C ASP A 6 8.48 -6.20 10.67
N ARG A 7 8.02 -5.02 11.10
CA ARG A 7 8.45 -3.74 10.52
C ARG A 7 9.96 -3.56 10.62
N ASP A 8 10.54 -3.80 11.79
CA ASP A 8 11.97 -3.62 12.00
C ASP A 8 12.78 -4.56 11.12
N ARG A 9 12.29 -5.77 10.92
CA ARG A 9 12.93 -6.75 10.07
C ARG A 9 12.87 -6.35 8.59
N ILE A 10 11.75 -5.78 8.15
CA ILE A 10 11.60 -5.25 6.79
C ILE A 10 12.64 -4.13 6.57
N VAL A 11 12.72 -3.19 7.50
CA VAL A 11 13.65 -2.07 7.42
C VAL A 11 15.10 -2.56 7.41
N GLU A 12 15.43 -3.52 8.27
CA GLU A 12 16.77 -4.08 8.34
C GLU A 12 17.15 -4.78 7.03
N GLN A 13 16.29 -5.64 6.50
CA GLN A 13 16.56 -6.34 5.25
C GLN A 13 16.66 -5.39 4.07
N ALA A 14 15.81 -4.37 4.02
CA ALA A 14 15.85 -3.37 2.96
C ALA A 14 17.16 -2.57 2.99
N SER A 15 17.76 -2.39 4.16
CA SER A 15 19.02 -1.67 4.31
C SER A 15 20.24 -2.54 4.01
N SER A 16 20.19 -3.83 4.34
CA SER A 16 21.35 -4.72 4.28
C SER A 16 21.43 -5.58 3.03
N ASP A 17 20.30 -5.91 2.42
CA ASP A 17 20.26 -6.75 1.22
C ASP A 17 20.51 -5.90 -0.04
N PRO A 18 21.61 -6.17 -0.79
CA PRO A 18 21.91 -5.38 -1.99
C PRO A 18 20.81 -5.43 -3.06
N ALA A 19 20.13 -6.57 -3.21
CA ALA A 19 19.05 -6.70 -4.17
C ALA A 19 17.86 -5.81 -3.78
N LEU A 20 17.49 -5.79 -2.51
CA LEU A 20 16.39 -4.95 -2.02
C LEU A 20 16.75 -3.47 -2.10
N ARG A 21 17.99 -3.09 -1.81
CA ARG A 21 18.43 -1.70 -2.01
C ARG A 21 18.35 -1.30 -3.47
N HIS A 22 18.71 -2.20 -4.37
CA HIS A 22 18.61 -1.94 -5.81
C HIS A 22 17.17 -1.73 -6.25
N HIS A 23 16.25 -2.58 -5.78
CA HIS A 23 14.82 -2.44 -6.04
C HIS A 23 14.27 -1.09 -5.53
N GLN A 24 14.69 -0.67 -4.36
CA GLN A 24 14.27 0.64 -3.82
C GLN A 24 14.75 1.79 -4.71
N ARG A 25 15.97 1.72 -5.23
CA ARG A 25 16.49 2.74 -6.15
C ARG A 25 15.71 2.76 -7.46
N ILE A 26 15.38 1.59 -8.00
CA ILE A 26 14.57 1.49 -9.22
C ILE A 26 13.17 2.09 -8.98
N LEU A 27 12.52 1.71 -7.89
CA LEU A 27 11.22 2.24 -7.56
C LEU A 27 11.25 3.76 -7.40
N ALA A 28 12.25 4.29 -6.69
CA ALA A 28 12.40 5.73 -6.53
C ALA A 28 12.56 6.44 -7.87
N ALA A 29 13.35 5.87 -8.80
CA ALA A 29 13.53 6.43 -10.12
C ALA A 29 12.26 6.40 -10.96
N VAL A 30 11.51 5.29 -10.89
CA VAL A 30 10.22 5.16 -11.60
C VAL A 30 9.22 6.18 -11.09
N ILE A 31 9.09 6.33 -9.78
CA ILE A 31 8.17 7.29 -9.17
C ILE A 31 8.55 8.72 -9.54
N ALA A 32 9.83 9.05 -9.49
CA ALA A 32 10.31 10.39 -9.85
C ALA A 32 10.03 10.73 -11.31
N GLU A 33 10.19 9.76 -12.21
CA GLU A 33 9.97 9.96 -13.64
C GLU A 33 8.48 9.98 -14.00
N ALA A 34 7.74 9.00 -13.53
CA ALA A 34 6.32 8.84 -13.86
C ALA A 34 5.41 9.84 -13.15
N ARG A 35 5.79 10.28 -11.96
CA ARG A 35 5.01 11.20 -11.12
C ARG A 35 3.54 10.79 -11.01
N PRO A 36 3.26 9.55 -10.57
CA PRO A 36 1.88 9.10 -10.46
C PRO A 36 1.13 9.92 -9.41
N SER A 37 -0.16 10.13 -9.65
CA SER A 37 -1.00 10.79 -8.66
C SER A 37 -1.38 9.84 -7.51
N VAL A 38 -1.45 8.54 -7.79
CA VAL A 38 -1.85 7.53 -6.80
C VAL A 38 -1.02 6.27 -6.98
N LEU A 39 -0.60 5.69 -5.87
CA LEU A 39 -0.01 4.36 -5.81
C LEU A 39 -1.08 3.39 -5.29
N HIS A 40 -1.48 2.44 -6.10
CA HIS A 40 -2.46 1.43 -5.73
C HIS A 40 -1.76 0.17 -5.22
N LEU A 41 -2.04 -0.23 -3.99
CA LEU A 41 -1.48 -1.43 -3.37
C LEU A 41 -2.56 -2.48 -3.21
N ASN A 42 -2.30 -3.67 -3.75
CA ASN A 42 -3.20 -4.81 -3.66
C ASN A 42 -2.52 -5.92 -2.87
N GLY A 43 -2.95 -6.10 -1.63
CA GLY A 43 -2.46 -7.17 -0.77
C GLY A 43 -1.74 -6.69 0.48
N SER A 44 -1.85 -7.48 1.54
CA SER A 44 -1.34 -7.12 2.87
C SER A 44 0.18 -7.01 2.91
N HIS A 45 0.91 -7.84 2.18
CA HIS A 45 2.37 -7.78 2.16
C HIS A 45 2.86 -6.49 1.51
N ALA A 46 2.27 -6.10 0.38
CA ALA A 46 2.61 -4.83 -0.27
C ALA A 46 2.34 -3.65 0.66
N ILE A 47 1.20 -3.67 1.35
CA ILE A 47 0.84 -2.64 2.32
C ILE A 47 1.88 -2.57 3.44
N GLN A 48 2.24 -3.71 4.03
CA GLN A 48 3.19 -3.75 5.14
C GLN A 48 4.57 -3.22 4.74
N VAL A 49 5.05 -3.59 3.55
CA VAL A 49 6.34 -3.13 3.05
C VAL A 49 6.32 -1.61 2.81
N VAL A 50 5.29 -1.10 2.18
CA VAL A 50 5.17 0.34 1.92
C VAL A 50 5.03 1.13 3.21
N GLU A 51 4.23 0.64 4.16
CA GLU A 51 4.11 1.29 5.47
C GLU A 51 5.45 1.33 6.20
N ALA A 52 6.22 0.25 6.14
CA ALA A 52 7.50 0.17 6.84
C ALA A 52 8.59 1.04 6.24
N LEU A 53 8.67 1.09 4.91
CA LEU A 53 9.79 1.73 4.22
C LEU A 53 9.49 3.16 3.76
N TYR A 54 8.23 3.50 3.52
CA TYR A 54 7.89 4.75 2.82
C TYR A 54 6.84 5.60 3.51
N CYS A 55 6.30 5.16 4.63
CA CYS A 55 5.30 5.91 5.39
C CYS A 55 5.81 6.24 6.78
N ASP A 56 5.36 7.36 7.35
CA ASP A 56 5.69 7.74 8.72
C ASP A 56 4.96 6.90 9.77
N GLY A 57 3.89 6.24 9.36
CA GLY A 57 3.10 5.38 10.22
C GLY A 57 2.14 4.53 9.40
N PRO A 58 1.24 3.78 10.07
CA PRO A 58 0.27 2.96 9.35
C PRO A 58 -0.67 3.80 8.50
N LEU A 59 -1.06 3.27 7.34
CA LEU A 59 -2.10 3.86 6.52
C LEU A 59 -3.44 3.78 7.26
N GLU A 60 -4.26 4.81 7.10
CA GLU A 60 -5.52 4.91 7.83
C GLU A 60 -6.61 4.05 7.20
N ARG A 61 -7.23 3.19 7.99
CA ARG A 61 -8.34 2.35 7.54
C ARG A 61 -9.60 3.19 7.39
N GLN A 62 -10.39 2.88 6.37
CA GLN A 62 -11.54 3.67 5.95
C GLN A 62 -12.86 2.94 6.21
N GLY A 63 -13.47 3.18 7.39
CA GLY A 63 -14.82 2.75 7.73
C GLY A 63 -15.08 1.26 7.53
N GLU A 64 -16.27 0.94 7.05
CA GLU A 64 -16.68 -0.45 6.80
C GLU A 64 -15.79 -1.14 5.76
N MET A 65 -15.41 -0.41 4.72
CA MET A 65 -14.51 -0.96 3.70
C MET A 65 -13.12 -1.25 4.27
N GLY A 66 -12.66 -0.46 5.23
CA GLY A 66 -11.41 -0.74 5.94
C GLY A 66 -11.49 -1.98 6.82
N SER A 67 -12.61 -2.18 7.50
CA SER A 67 -12.83 -3.36 8.33
C SER A 67 -12.98 -4.64 7.51
N GLN A 68 -13.70 -4.57 6.41
CA GLN A 68 -14.08 -5.75 5.62
C GLN A 68 -13.04 -6.11 4.56
N TYR A 69 -12.47 -5.12 3.88
CA TYR A 69 -11.56 -5.32 2.75
C TYR A 69 -10.18 -4.73 2.96
N GLY A 70 -9.92 -4.18 4.14
CA GLY A 70 -8.64 -3.56 4.45
C GLY A 70 -8.37 -2.27 3.68
N LEU A 71 -9.41 -1.59 3.22
CA LEU A 71 -9.26 -0.33 2.49
C LEU A 71 -8.57 0.71 3.36
N ARG A 72 -7.47 1.29 2.85
CA ARG A 72 -6.64 2.26 3.56
C ARG A 72 -6.21 3.36 2.61
N PHE A 73 -6.14 4.57 3.14
CA PHE A 73 -5.63 5.72 2.43
C PHE A 73 -4.45 6.31 3.17
N GLY A 74 -3.62 7.02 2.48
CA GLY A 74 -2.53 7.74 3.10
C GLY A 74 -1.57 8.32 2.08
N GLU A 75 -0.38 8.64 2.55
CA GLU A 75 0.68 9.19 1.74
C GLU A 75 1.98 8.46 2.03
N ALA A 76 2.71 8.15 0.99
CA ALA A 76 4.06 7.59 1.07
C ALA A 76 5.06 8.60 0.51
N ARG A 77 6.31 8.47 0.94
CA ARG A 77 7.41 9.25 0.37
C ARG A 77 8.43 8.26 -0.18
N ILE A 78 8.56 8.24 -1.49
CA ILE A 78 9.40 7.28 -2.20
C ILE A 78 10.52 8.04 -2.89
N GLY A 79 11.76 7.83 -2.40
CA GLY A 79 12.91 8.55 -2.92
C GLY A 79 12.76 10.07 -2.79
N GLY A 80 12.12 10.54 -1.73
CA GLY A 80 11.85 11.96 -1.51
C GLY A 80 10.62 12.50 -2.22
N THR A 81 9.95 11.70 -3.07
CA THR A 81 8.76 12.12 -3.80
C THR A 81 7.51 11.69 -3.05
N PRO A 82 6.63 12.63 -2.66
CA PRO A 82 5.36 12.27 -2.02
C PRO A 82 4.40 11.67 -3.05
N VAL A 83 3.70 10.60 -2.65
CA VAL A 83 2.69 9.96 -3.50
C VAL A 83 1.53 9.50 -2.63
N ARG A 84 0.31 9.71 -3.10
CA ARG A 84 -0.89 9.26 -2.39
C ARG A 84 -1.03 7.76 -2.56
N VAL A 85 -1.52 7.08 -1.51
CA VAL A 85 -1.65 5.62 -1.49
C VAL A 85 -3.10 5.23 -1.31
N PHE A 86 -3.57 4.35 -2.18
CA PHE A 86 -4.87 3.67 -2.09
C PHE A 86 -4.58 2.18 -1.99
N ALA A 87 -4.97 1.56 -0.88
CA ALA A 87 -4.58 0.18 -0.60
C ALA A 87 -5.75 -0.64 -0.09
N HIS A 88 -5.73 -1.93 -0.36
CA HIS A 88 -6.72 -2.86 0.16
C HIS A 88 -6.15 -4.28 0.18
N ASN A 89 -6.83 -5.19 0.87
CA ASN A 89 -6.48 -6.61 0.85
C ASN A 89 -6.66 -7.17 -0.56
N GLN A 90 -5.95 -8.25 -0.85
CA GLN A 90 -5.99 -8.87 -2.17
C GLN A 90 -7.40 -9.36 -2.50
N PHE A 91 -7.92 -8.93 -3.65
CA PHE A 91 -9.19 -9.42 -4.19
C PHE A 91 -8.98 -10.76 -4.91
N GLY A 92 -10.08 -11.49 -5.15
CA GLY A 92 -10.06 -12.69 -5.97
C GLY A 92 -10.17 -14.00 -5.18
N TYR A 93 -10.11 -13.93 -3.85
CA TYR A 93 -10.28 -15.09 -2.99
C TYR A 93 -11.46 -14.90 -2.05
N GLY A 94 -12.57 -15.60 -2.33
CA GLY A 94 -13.69 -15.74 -1.43
C GLY A 94 -14.15 -14.42 -0.79
N ARG A 95 -14.01 -14.33 0.52
CA ARG A 95 -14.50 -13.20 1.33
C ARG A 95 -13.84 -11.85 1.03
N TYR A 96 -12.66 -11.85 0.39
CA TYR A 96 -11.96 -10.60 0.10
C TYR A 96 -12.34 -10.01 -1.25
N ASN A 97 -13.13 -10.74 -2.04
CA ASN A 97 -13.61 -10.23 -3.30
C ASN A 97 -14.88 -9.41 -3.06
N PRO A 98 -14.91 -8.09 -3.34
CA PRO A 98 -16.10 -7.29 -3.07
C PRO A 98 -17.30 -7.82 -3.83
N SER A 99 -18.41 -7.94 -3.12
CA SER A 99 -19.68 -8.31 -3.75
C SER A 99 -20.21 -7.16 -4.60
N LYS A 100 -21.19 -7.43 -5.46
CA LYS A 100 -21.85 -6.40 -6.27
C LYS A 100 -22.39 -5.26 -5.41
N LYS A 101 -22.78 -5.54 -4.17
CA LYS A 101 -23.25 -4.54 -3.21
C LYS A 101 -22.14 -3.53 -2.85
N HIS A 102 -20.90 -3.96 -2.77
CA HIS A 102 -19.80 -3.13 -2.30
C HIS A 102 -19.00 -2.46 -3.41
N TRP A 103 -19.09 -2.93 -4.65
CA TRP A 103 -18.36 -2.33 -5.76
C TRP A 103 -18.63 -0.83 -5.94
N PRO A 104 -19.91 -0.36 -5.85
CA PRO A 104 -20.17 1.08 -5.96
C PRO A 104 -19.49 1.90 -4.85
N ALA A 105 -19.40 1.35 -3.64
CA ALA A 105 -18.73 2.04 -2.54
C ALA A 105 -17.21 2.13 -2.76
N PHE A 106 -16.59 1.08 -3.30
CA PHE A 106 -15.18 1.11 -3.68
C PHE A 106 -14.93 2.14 -4.79
N ALA A 107 -15.76 2.16 -5.82
CA ALA A 107 -15.63 3.10 -6.92
C ALA A 107 -15.75 4.55 -6.43
N ARG A 108 -16.68 4.81 -5.52
CA ARG A 108 -16.83 6.13 -4.89
C ARG A 108 -15.63 6.52 -4.05
N ALA A 109 -15.15 5.60 -3.22
CA ALA A 109 -13.96 5.84 -2.39
C ALA A 109 -12.75 6.17 -3.25
N TRP A 110 -12.56 5.44 -4.34
CA TRP A 110 -11.50 5.70 -5.30
C TRP A 110 -11.65 7.10 -5.92
N ALA A 111 -12.83 7.42 -6.42
CA ALA A 111 -13.09 8.70 -7.08
C ALA A 111 -12.94 9.89 -6.13
N ASP A 112 -13.46 9.76 -4.91
CA ASP A 112 -13.42 10.85 -3.93
C ASP A 112 -12.00 11.08 -3.41
N TRP A 113 -11.19 10.03 -3.33
CA TRP A 113 -9.85 10.14 -2.77
C TRP A 113 -8.81 10.50 -3.83
N THR A 114 -8.96 10.00 -5.03
CA THR A 114 -8.04 10.31 -6.12
C THR A 114 -8.37 11.64 -6.80
#